data_6448e59b50cb96264bc069b9af0b0dbf
#
_entry.id   6448e59b50cb96264bc069b9af0b0dbf
#
_cell.length_a   1.000
_cell.length_b   1.000
_cell.length_c   1.000
_cell.angle_alpha   90.00
_cell.angle_beta   90.00
_cell.angle_gamma   90.00
#
_symmetry.space_group_name_H-M   'P 1'
#
loop_
_entity.id
_entity.type
_entity.pdbx_description
1 polymer ?
#
loop_
_entity_poly.entity_id
_entity_poly.type
_entity_poly.pdbx_seq_one_letter_code
_entity_poly.pdbx_strand_id
1 'polypeptide(L)'
;MNLSLASFCWAKKHDRDGYKWLPLSIHLEDTANIMAFLWEEYLSKGQKNIVMESINSSDDFEGLSLAIFLGAIHDIGKATPVFQIQNGYNNSHDLNDAMFNILSMGGFEHLEDLSRSLNRSKYTHHSLTGQYILQKFGVKSDISSIIGAHHGKPISSLNYLPDYDASYTAHLYQSEEENGIYKKWKKCQREIFEHALDLAQYESVQDIPSISQEGAIIMTGLLIMADWISSNEEYFELIDIPYSVFDMNYDEEYTDDRFDEALSTWEKNNLSTQWNPSKDFSFDERFSFDSPRKAQEVFINTIKQSKNPGIFIFEAPMGMGKTEAALVGAEILANKTGASGVFFGLPTQATSNGIFPRIENWLKRISESTSDNYSLRLHHGKASLNKDFQKLLENTRYVRHKLENNIDIDNIDNIDFKEGKNYNGVSVNTWFSGRKKAVLDDFVVGTVDQFLMASLKQKHLFLRHLGLTKKVIILDEVHSFDAYMSTYLDEALVWMGAYGIPVIILSAXXXXXXXXXXXXXXXXXXXXXXXXXXXXXXXXXXXXXXXXXXXXXXXXXXXXXXXXXXXXXXXXXXXXXXXXXXXHQLHIP
;
A
#
# COMPACT_ATOMS: atom_id res chain seq x y z
N MET A 1 -13.11 -36.44 1.07
CA MET A 1 -12.57 -35.06 1.04
C MET A 1 -12.64 -34.55 -0.39
N ASN A 2 -13.33 -33.45 -0.61
CA ASN A 2 -13.52 -32.92 -1.98
C ASN A 2 -12.51 -31.78 -2.21
N LEU A 3 -11.33 -32.13 -2.69
CA LEU A 3 -10.28 -31.14 -2.99
C LEU A 3 -10.69 -30.26 -4.16
N SER A 4 -10.47 -28.97 -4.06
CA SER A 4 -10.67 -28.04 -5.18
C SER A 4 -9.64 -28.35 -6.28
N LEU A 5 -9.97 -28.03 -7.52
CA LEU A 5 -9.05 -28.23 -8.64
C LEU A 5 -7.78 -27.38 -8.49
N ALA A 6 -7.89 -26.21 -7.86
CA ALA A 6 -6.72 -25.33 -7.59
C ALA A 6 -5.71 -25.99 -6.65
N SER A 7 -6.12 -27.02 -5.88
CA SER A 7 -5.20 -27.76 -4.99
C SER A 7 -4.19 -28.61 -5.79
N PHE A 8 -4.46 -28.86 -7.05
CA PHE A 8 -3.56 -29.61 -7.94
C PHE A 8 -2.68 -28.69 -8.80
N CYS A 9 -2.93 -27.39 -8.77
CA CYS A 9 -2.13 -26.38 -9.48
C CYS A 9 -1.08 -25.82 -8.55
N TRP A 10 0.13 -25.54 -9.06
CA TRP A 10 1.18 -24.95 -8.24
C TRP A 10 1.14 -23.42 -8.34
N ALA A 11 1.38 -22.76 -7.22
CA ALA A 11 1.63 -21.32 -7.17
C ALA A 11 3.13 -21.05 -7.13
N LYS A 12 3.89 -21.90 -6.43
CA LYS A 12 5.35 -21.81 -6.29
C LYS A 12 5.94 -23.22 -6.26
N LYS A 13 7.21 -23.31 -6.63
CA LYS A 13 7.95 -24.56 -6.58
C LYS A 13 9.46 -24.29 -6.59
N HIS A 14 10.25 -25.12 -5.91
CA HIS A 14 11.72 -25.09 -6.04
C HIS A 14 12.33 -26.44 -5.63
N ASP A 15 13.62 -26.61 -5.95
CA ASP A 15 14.38 -27.83 -5.67
C ASP A 15 15.66 -27.57 -4.87
N ARG A 16 15.75 -26.41 -4.19
CA ARG A 16 16.97 -26.00 -3.48
C ARG A 16 17.31 -26.92 -2.29
N ASP A 17 16.29 -27.31 -1.52
CA ASP A 17 16.43 -28.15 -0.32
C ASP A 17 15.46 -29.33 -0.39
N GLY A 18 15.48 -30.05 -1.52
CA GLY A 18 14.49 -31.05 -1.85
C GLY A 18 13.38 -30.43 -2.71
N TYR A 19 12.52 -31.28 -3.23
CA TYR A 19 11.41 -30.81 -4.08
C TYR A 19 10.30 -30.26 -3.20
N LYS A 20 10.09 -28.96 -3.28
CA LYS A 20 9.07 -28.24 -2.52
C LYS A 20 8.11 -27.51 -3.47
N TRP A 21 6.89 -27.37 -3.05
CA TRP A 21 5.86 -26.66 -3.82
C TRP A 21 4.86 -25.97 -2.89
N LEU A 22 4.02 -25.13 -3.48
CA LEU A 22 2.89 -24.52 -2.78
C LEU A 22 1.68 -24.65 -3.69
N PRO A 23 0.63 -25.38 -3.27
CA PRO A 23 -0.62 -25.42 -4.03
C PRO A 23 -1.22 -24.03 -4.19
N LEU A 24 -1.82 -23.77 -5.34
CA LEU A 24 -2.45 -22.48 -5.63
C LEU A 24 -3.56 -22.18 -4.62
N SER A 25 -4.37 -23.19 -4.28
CA SER A 25 -5.46 -23.02 -3.30
C SER A 25 -4.94 -22.54 -1.95
N ILE A 26 -3.78 -23.07 -1.48
CA ILE A 26 -3.18 -22.65 -0.21
C ILE A 26 -2.65 -21.23 -0.33
N HIS A 27 -1.93 -20.92 -1.41
CA HIS A 27 -1.37 -19.57 -1.60
C HIS A 27 -2.46 -18.49 -1.62
N LEU A 28 -3.57 -18.76 -2.28
CA LEU A 28 -4.70 -17.82 -2.34
C LEU A 28 -5.32 -17.62 -0.95
N GLU A 29 -5.47 -18.71 -0.19
CA GLU A 29 -5.98 -18.65 1.20
C GLU A 29 -5.01 -17.89 2.10
N ASP A 30 -3.71 -18.20 2.02
CA ASP A 30 -2.65 -17.49 2.77
C ASP A 30 -2.73 -15.99 2.50
N THR A 31 -2.86 -15.61 1.22
CA THR A 31 -2.91 -14.19 0.83
C THR A 31 -4.20 -13.52 1.32
N ALA A 32 -5.33 -14.21 1.25
CA ALA A 32 -6.61 -13.69 1.76
C ALA A 32 -6.51 -13.43 3.28
N ASN A 33 -5.92 -14.36 4.02
CA ASN A 33 -5.72 -14.21 5.47
C ASN A 33 -4.80 -13.03 5.80
N ILE A 34 -3.72 -12.87 5.04
CA ILE A 34 -2.81 -11.72 5.22
C ILE A 34 -3.50 -10.41 4.83
N MET A 35 -4.33 -10.38 3.78
CA MET A 35 -5.09 -9.18 3.42
C MET A 35 -6.02 -8.76 4.56
N ALA A 36 -6.71 -9.70 5.19
CA ALA A 36 -7.56 -9.41 6.35
C ALA A 36 -6.72 -8.85 7.50
N PHE A 37 -5.57 -9.47 7.78
CA PHE A 37 -4.65 -9.02 8.82
C PHE A 37 -4.15 -7.59 8.56
N LEU A 38 -3.72 -7.31 7.32
CA LEU A 38 -3.19 -5.99 6.96
C LEU A 38 -4.29 -4.92 6.98
N TRP A 39 -5.51 -5.27 6.59
CA TRP A 39 -6.65 -4.35 6.72
C TRP A 39 -6.83 -3.93 8.17
N GLU A 40 -6.81 -4.89 9.11
CA GLU A 40 -7.07 -4.63 10.53
C GLU A 40 -5.87 -4.00 11.25
N GLU A 41 -4.66 -4.48 10.98
CA GLU A 41 -3.49 -4.17 11.81
C GLU A 41 -2.48 -3.23 11.16
N TYR A 42 -2.43 -3.15 9.82
CA TYR A 42 -1.46 -2.29 9.13
C TYR A 42 -2.07 -0.96 8.68
N LEU A 43 -3.22 -0.99 8.02
CA LEU A 43 -3.84 0.24 7.51
C LEU A 43 -4.19 1.18 8.65
N SER A 44 -3.85 2.46 8.49
CA SER A 44 -4.30 3.51 9.40
C SER A 44 -5.80 3.72 9.26
N LYS A 45 -6.40 4.34 10.27
CA LYS A 45 -7.80 4.75 10.22
C LYS A 45 -8.06 5.66 9.01
N GLY A 46 -7.11 6.57 8.72
CA GLY A 46 -7.21 7.45 7.55
C GLY A 46 -7.21 6.70 6.23
N GLN A 47 -6.35 5.68 6.08
CA GLN A 47 -6.31 4.85 4.87
C GLN A 47 -7.61 4.07 4.69
N LYS A 48 -8.13 3.48 5.78
CA LYS A 48 -9.43 2.78 5.72
C LYS A 48 -10.53 3.74 5.24
N ASN A 49 -10.53 4.97 5.77
CA ASN A 49 -11.53 5.98 5.37
C ASN A 49 -11.42 6.30 3.87
N ILE A 50 -10.21 6.42 3.33
CA ILE A 50 -10.01 6.66 1.88
C ILE A 50 -10.63 5.51 1.07
N VAL A 51 -10.36 4.27 1.45
CA VAL A 51 -10.92 3.10 0.76
C VAL A 51 -12.45 3.08 0.89
N MET A 52 -12.97 3.31 2.10
CA MET A 52 -14.41 3.29 2.35
C MET A 52 -15.14 4.36 1.53
N GLU A 53 -14.59 5.57 1.46
CA GLU A 53 -15.14 6.64 0.62
C GLU A 53 -15.08 6.24 -0.87
N SER A 54 -14.00 5.57 -1.27
CA SER A 54 -13.80 5.13 -2.66
C SER A 54 -14.81 4.08 -3.11
N ILE A 55 -15.34 3.29 -2.18
CA ILE A 55 -16.38 2.29 -2.48
C ILE A 55 -17.79 2.77 -2.07
N ASN A 56 -17.93 4.03 -1.69
CA ASN A 56 -19.19 4.65 -1.27
C ASN A 56 -19.86 3.89 -0.11
N SER A 57 -19.07 3.51 0.89
CA SER A 57 -19.55 2.78 2.06
C SER A 57 -19.11 3.46 3.35
N SER A 58 -19.91 3.28 4.41
CA SER A 58 -19.55 3.67 5.77
C SER A 58 -19.31 2.46 6.67
N ASP A 59 -19.40 1.24 6.11
CA ASP A 59 -19.25 -0.01 6.86
C ASP A 59 -17.86 -0.61 6.62
N ASP A 60 -17.03 -0.60 7.65
CA ASP A 60 -15.65 -1.13 7.62
C ASP A 60 -15.62 -2.59 7.12
N PHE A 61 -16.67 -3.35 7.40
CA PHE A 61 -16.79 -4.73 6.94
C PHE A 61 -16.75 -4.84 5.41
N GLU A 62 -17.31 -3.86 4.68
CA GLU A 62 -17.28 -3.87 3.21
C GLU A 62 -15.86 -3.70 2.66
N GLY A 63 -15.05 -2.86 3.33
CA GLY A 63 -13.63 -2.72 2.98
C GLY A 63 -12.84 -4.00 3.25
N LEU A 64 -13.08 -4.59 4.42
CA LEU A 64 -12.46 -5.87 4.79
C LEU A 64 -12.84 -6.97 3.80
N SER A 65 -14.12 -7.06 3.43
CA SER A 65 -14.61 -8.05 2.45
C SER A 65 -13.89 -7.89 1.11
N LEU A 66 -13.74 -6.66 0.63
CA LEU A 66 -13.02 -6.41 -0.63
C LEU A 66 -11.55 -6.82 -0.50
N ALA A 67 -10.90 -6.52 0.62
CA ALA A 67 -9.50 -6.92 0.85
C ALA A 67 -9.35 -8.45 0.77
N ILE A 68 -10.22 -9.17 1.46
CA ILE A 68 -10.24 -10.64 1.46
C ILE A 68 -10.45 -11.18 0.03
N PHE A 69 -11.44 -10.63 -0.68
CA PHE A 69 -11.74 -11.03 -2.05
C PHE A 69 -10.51 -10.87 -2.96
N LEU A 70 -9.85 -9.71 -2.90
CA LEU A 70 -8.68 -9.43 -3.73
C LEU A 70 -7.54 -10.42 -3.45
N GLY A 71 -7.28 -10.72 -2.18
CA GLY A 71 -6.26 -11.70 -1.81
C GLY A 71 -6.59 -13.10 -2.33
N ALA A 72 -7.85 -13.49 -2.21
CA ALA A 72 -8.32 -14.84 -2.60
C ALA A 72 -8.29 -15.08 -4.10
N ILE A 73 -8.28 -14.01 -4.92
CA ILE A 73 -8.31 -14.16 -6.39
C ILE A 73 -7.04 -13.63 -7.08
N HIS A 74 -6.09 -13.01 -6.35
CA HIS A 74 -5.03 -12.24 -7.02
C HIS A 74 -4.24 -13.06 -8.05
N ASP A 75 -4.06 -14.33 -7.80
CA ASP A 75 -3.29 -15.25 -8.64
C ASP A 75 -4.15 -16.23 -9.43
N ILE A 76 -5.43 -15.92 -9.65
CA ILE A 76 -6.33 -16.78 -10.45
C ILE A 76 -5.74 -17.10 -11.84
N GLY A 77 -4.94 -16.18 -12.39
CA GLY A 77 -4.26 -16.38 -13.67
C GLY A 77 -3.23 -17.50 -13.67
N LYS A 78 -2.82 -17.99 -12.50
CA LYS A 78 -1.96 -19.17 -12.38
C LYS A 78 -2.75 -20.47 -12.65
N ALA A 79 -4.08 -20.43 -12.55
CA ALA A 79 -4.93 -21.58 -12.88
C ALA A 79 -5.16 -21.65 -14.40
N THR A 80 -4.06 -21.73 -15.15
CA THR A 80 -4.06 -21.79 -16.63
C THR A 80 -2.96 -22.75 -17.08
N PRO A 81 -3.17 -23.45 -18.20
CA PRO A 81 -2.13 -24.34 -18.70
C PRO A 81 -0.82 -23.59 -19.01
N VAL A 82 -0.89 -22.37 -19.56
CA VAL A 82 0.33 -21.61 -19.91
C VAL A 82 1.19 -21.31 -18.69
N PHE A 83 0.58 -21.10 -17.51
CA PHE A 83 1.34 -20.92 -16.28
C PHE A 83 1.86 -22.27 -15.77
N GLN A 84 1.00 -23.28 -15.74
CA GLN A 84 1.31 -24.56 -15.10
C GLN A 84 2.41 -25.35 -15.81
N ILE A 85 2.66 -25.10 -17.12
CA ILE A 85 3.72 -25.77 -17.86
C ILE A 85 5.09 -25.07 -17.72
N GLN A 86 5.18 -23.95 -16.99
CA GLN A 86 6.44 -23.20 -16.87
C GLN A 86 7.48 -23.97 -16.06
N ASN A 87 8.72 -23.96 -16.52
CA ASN A 87 9.85 -24.57 -15.82
C ASN A 87 10.18 -23.76 -14.57
N GLY A 88 10.67 -24.43 -13.55
CA GLY A 88 11.20 -23.78 -12.35
C GLY A 88 12.48 -23.00 -12.63
N TYR A 89 12.93 -22.26 -11.62
CA TYR A 89 14.11 -21.38 -11.73
C TYR A 89 15.37 -22.12 -12.20
N ASN A 90 15.56 -23.35 -11.82
CA ASN A 90 16.77 -24.12 -12.11
C ASN A 90 16.56 -25.15 -13.23
N ASN A 91 15.45 -25.04 -13.98
CA ASN A 91 15.12 -25.96 -15.08
C ASN A 91 15.17 -27.44 -14.66
N SER A 92 14.78 -27.75 -13.41
CA SER A 92 14.75 -29.12 -12.90
C SER A 92 13.66 -29.91 -13.60
N HIS A 93 14.03 -30.88 -14.40
CA HIS A 93 13.09 -31.76 -15.10
C HIS A 93 12.32 -32.63 -14.12
N ASP A 94 13.01 -33.15 -13.10
CA ASP A 94 12.38 -34.02 -12.10
C ASP A 94 11.30 -33.28 -11.32
N LEU A 95 11.53 -32.01 -10.97
CA LEU A 95 10.53 -31.19 -10.30
C LEU A 95 9.33 -30.92 -11.21
N ASN A 96 9.60 -30.61 -12.47
CA ASN A 96 8.52 -30.37 -13.45
C ASN A 96 7.69 -31.63 -13.67
N ASP A 97 8.33 -32.81 -13.75
CA ASP A 97 7.63 -34.09 -13.85
C ASP A 97 6.76 -34.35 -12.61
N ALA A 98 7.26 -34.00 -11.41
CA ALA A 98 6.47 -34.11 -10.17
C ALA A 98 5.22 -33.22 -10.23
N MET A 99 5.37 -31.99 -10.76
CA MET A 99 4.22 -31.08 -10.93
C MET A 99 3.21 -31.62 -11.92
N PHE A 100 3.67 -32.17 -13.05
CA PHE A 100 2.77 -32.80 -14.03
C PHE A 100 2.04 -34.01 -13.42
N ASN A 101 2.71 -34.78 -12.55
CA ASN A 101 2.07 -35.90 -11.85
C ASN A 101 0.95 -35.41 -10.93
N ILE A 102 1.18 -34.31 -10.18
CA ILE A 102 0.16 -33.73 -9.30
C ILE A 102 -1.04 -33.23 -10.15
N LEU A 103 -0.75 -32.51 -11.24
CA LEU A 103 -1.79 -32.01 -12.15
C LEU A 103 -2.62 -33.17 -12.69
N SER A 104 -1.96 -34.28 -13.06
CA SER A 104 -2.67 -35.49 -13.53
C SER A 104 -3.57 -36.10 -12.46
N MET A 105 -3.18 -36.04 -11.19
CA MET A 105 -4.04 -36.49 -10.07
C MET A 105 -5.36 -35.70 -10.04
N GLY A 106 -5.33 -34.42 -10.45
CA GLY A 106 -6.51 -33.58 -10.57
C GLY A 106 -7.26 -33.73 -11.90
N GLY A 107 -6.71 -34.55 -12.81
CA GLY A 107 -7.30 -34.77 -14.13
C GLY A 107 -6.87 -33.78 -15.19
N PHE A 108 -5.80 -33.00 -14.95
CA PHE A 108 -5.18 -32.11 -15.94
C PHE A 108 -4.10 -32.92 -16.68
N GLU A 109 -4.48 -33.50 -17.80
CA GLU A 109 -3.66 -34.45 -18.55
C GLU A 109 -3.06 -33.80 -19.80
N HIS A 110 -2.02 -34.40 -20.35
CA HIS A 110 -1.37 -34.04 -21.63
C HIS A 110 -0.71 -32.66 -21.63
N LEU A 111 -0.34 -32.13 -20.44
CA LEU A 111 0.33 -30.82 -20.33
C LEU A 111 1.78 -30.87 -20.85
N GLU A 112 2.43 -32.03 -20.79
CA GLU A 112 3.80 -32.20 -21.31
C GLU A 112 3.86 -31.93 -22.83
N ASP A 113 2.85 -32.37 -23.56
CA ASP A 113 2.76 -32.14 -25.01
C ASP A 113 2.54 -30.66 -25.30
N LEU A 114 1.70 -30.00 -24.49
CA LEU A 114 1.43 -28.57 -24.62
C LEU A 114 2.70 -27.73 -24.39
N SER A 115 3.57 -28.16 -23.48
CA SER A 115 4.81 -27.42 -23.16
C SER A 115 5.75 -27.32 -24.35
N ARG A 116 5.64 -28.22 -25.32
CA ARG A 116 6.43 -28.20 -26.54
C ARG A 116 5.88 -27.25 -27.61
N SER A 117 4.61 -26.90 -27.53
CA SER A 117 3.91 -26.11 -28.55
C SER A 117 3.64 -24.66 -28.14
N LEU A 118 3.48 -24.38 -26.84
CA LEU A 118 3.23 -23.03 -26.32
C LEU A 118 4.55 -22.30 -26.11
N ASN A 119 4.82 -21.31 -26.93
CA ASN A 119 6.13 -20.66 -26.97
C ASN A 119 6.11 -19.16 -26.65
N ARG A 120 5.13 -18.67 -25.86
CA ARG A 120 5.01 -17.22 -25.64
C ARG A 120 4.53 -16.85 -24.23
N SER A 121 5.25 -17.29 -23.23
CA SER A 121 4.89 -16.97 -21.82
C SER A 121 4.88 -15.47 -21.52
N LYS A 122 5.68 -14.68 -22.21
CA LYS A 122 5.79 -13.24 -21.93
C LYS A 122 4.53 -12.44 -22.27
N TYR A 123 3.69 -12.96 -23.17
CA TYR A 123 2.44 -12.31 -23.55
C TYR A 123 1.25 -12.76 -22.72
N THR A 124 1.44 -13.76 -21.88
CA THR A 124 0.39 -14.34 -21.06
C THR A 124 0.74 -14.29 -19.57
N HIS A 125 1.28 -13.15 -19.11
CA HIS A 125 1.62 -12.97 -17.71
C HIS A 125 0.39 -13.21 -16.83
N HIS A 126 0.55 -13.99 -15.76
CA HIS A 126 -0.60 -14.45 -14.97
C HIS A 126 -1.42 -13.30 -14.35
N SER A 127 -0.83 -12.15 -14.04
CA SER A 127 -1.61 -11.02 -13.53
C SER A 127 -2.59 -10.49 -14.59
N LEU A 128 -2.13 -10.35 -15.83
CA LEU A 128 -2.97 -9.89 -16.94
C LEU A 128 -4.02 -10.96 -17.30
N THR A 129 -3.61 -12.22 -17.31
CA THR A 129 -4.53 -13.35 -17.52
C THR A 129 -5.61 -13.37 -16.44
N GLY A 130 -5.22 -13.14 -15.18
CA GLY A 130 -6.16 -13.06 -14.06
C GLY A 130 -7.16 -11.94 -14.23
N GLN A 131 -6.70 -10.75 -14.64
CA GLN A 131 -7.60 -9.63 -14.94
C GLN A 131 -8.63 -10.01 -16.01
N TYR A 132 -8.17 -10.64 -17.08
CA TYR A 132 -9.02 -11.10 -18.18
C TYR A 132 -10.07 -12.11 -17.69
N ILE A 133 -9.66 -13.12 -16.93
CA ILE A 133 -10.56 -14.16 -16.39
C ILE A 133 -11.64 -13.50 -15.52
N LEU A 134 -11.26 -12.54 -14.67
CA LEU A 134 -12.22 -11.87 -13.79
C LEU A 134 -13.25 -11.06 -14.58
N GLN A 135 -12.82 -10.40 -15.66
CA GLN A 135 -13.75 -9.67 -16.51
C GLN A 135 -14.75 -10.63 -17.18
N LYS A 136 -14.31 -11.83 -17.55
CA LYS A 136 -15.20 -12.88 -18.08
C LYS A 136 -16.24 -13.32 -17.06
N PHE A 137 -15.90 -13.29 -15.75
CA PHE A 137 -16.86 -13.59 -14.67
C PHE A 137 -17.74 -12.39 -14.32
N GLY A 138 -17.58 -11.25 -14.99
CA GLY A 138 -18.41 -10.07 -14.77
C GLY A 138 -17.86 -9.07 -13.75
N VAL A 139 -16.59 -9.24 -13.32
CA VAL A 139 -15.95 -8.27 -12.41
C VAL A 139 -15.65 -7.00 -13.18
N LYS A 140 -16.01 -5.86 -12.61
CA LYS A 140 -15.82 -4.54 -13.24
C LYS A 140 -14.33 -4.22 -13.41
N SER A 141 -14.02 -3.40 -14.40
CA SER A 141 -12.64 -3.06 -14.77
C SER A 141 -11.87 -2.34 -13.65
N ASP A 142 -12.55 -1.53 -12.81
CA ASP A 142 -11.92 -0.84 -11.69
C ASP A 142 -11.36 -1.83 -10.65
N ILE A 143 -12.06 -2.95 -10.43
CA ILE A 143 -11.63 -4.00 -9.50
C ILE A 143 -10.63 -4.95 -10.18
N SER A 144 -10.96 -5.43 -11.40
CA SER A 144 -10.09 -6.40 -12.08
C SER A 144 -8.71 -5.81 -12.41
N SER A 145 -8.62 -4.49 -12.64
CA SER A 145 -7.34 -3.83 -12.90
C SER A 145 -6.39 -3.87 -11.70
N ILE A 146 -6.92 -3.96 -10.48
CA ILE A 146 -6.09 -4.15 -9.28
C ILE A 146 -5.31 -5.47 -9.42
N ILE A 147 -5.99 -6.52 -9.86
CA ILE A 147 -5.37 -7.84 -10.07
C ILE A 147 -4.31 -7.74 -11.19
N GLY A 148 -4.63 -7.05 -12.29
CA GLY A 148 -3.67 -6.86 -13.38
C GLY A 148 -2.42 -6.11 -12.97
N ALA A 149 -2.52 -5.25 -11.96
CA ALA A 149 -1.44 -4.35 -11.53
C ALA A 149 -0.62 -4.90 -10.36
N HIS A 150 -0.97 -6.06 -9.79
CA HIS A 150 -0.35 -6.49 -8.51
C HIS A 150 1.14 -6.83 -8.63
N HIS A 151 1.70 -6.94 -9.83
CA HIS A 151 3.14 -7.06 -10.00
C HIS A 151 3.86 -5.70 -10.13
N GLY A 152 3.17 -4.63 -9.79
CA GLY A 152 3.76 -3.31 -9.59
C GLY A 152 3.79 -2.39 -10.80
N LYS A 153 3.21 -2.80 -11.93
CA LYS A 153 3.10 -1.95 -13.12
C LYS A 153 1.65 -1.79 -13.52
N PRO A 154 1.16 -0.55 -13.60
CA PRO A 154 -0.18 -0.32 -14.18
C PRO A 154 -0.22 -0.82 -15.63
N ILE A 155 -1.34 -1.38 -16.03
CA ILE A 155 -1.53 -1.81 -17.41
C ILE A 155 -1.64 -0.55 -18.27
N SER A 156 -0.74 -0.43 -19.24
CA SER A 156 -0.66 0.76 -20.08
C SER A 156 -1.71 0.78 -21.20
N SER A 157 -2.36 -0.35 -21.47
CA SER A 157 -3.36 -0.46 -22.53
C SER A 157 -4.36 -1.57 -22.22
N LEU A 158 -5.64 -1.21 -22.16
CA LEU A 158 -6.73 -2.17 -22.03
C LEU A 158 -7.11 -2.80 -23.37
N ASN A 159 -6.47 -2.37 -24.45
CA ASN A 159 -6.84 -2.80 -25.81
C ASN A 159 -6.50 -4.27 -26.10
N TYR A 160 -5.62 -4.88 -25.30
CA TYR A 160 -5.24 -6.28 -25.48
C TYR A 160 -6.25 -7.27 -24.90
N LEU A 161 -7.07 -6.82 -23.93
CA LEU A 161 -7.96 -7.73 -23.21
C LEU A 161 -9.11 -8.27 -24.06
N PRO A 162 -9.76 -7.47 -24.93
CA PRO A 162 -10.86 -7.99 -25.76
C PRO A 162 -10.45 -9.08 -26.74
N ASP A 163 -9.22 -9.03 -27.25
CA ASP A 163 -8.72 -9.99 -28.24
C ASP A 163 -8.03 -11.19 -27.61
N TYR A 164 -7.88 -11.19 -26.28
CA TYR A 164 -7.13 -12.20 -25.54
C TYR A 164 -7.73 -13.62 -25.74
N ASP A 165 -9.05 -13.69 -25.63
CA ASP A 165 -9.79 -14.97 -25.75
C ASP A 165 -9.57 -15.61 -27.15
N ALA A 166 -9.74 -14.80 -28.20
CA ALA A 166 -9.62 -15.29 -29.59
C ALA A 166 -8.20 -15.74 -29.92
N SER A 167 -7.20 -15.05 -29.35
CA SER A 167 -5.77 -15.29 -29.70
C SER A 167 -5.11 -16.32 -28.80
N TYR A 168 -5.64 -16.54 -27.58
CA TYR A 168 -4.95 -17.30 -26.53
C TYR A 168 -5.83 -18.35 -25.85
N THR A 169 -6.86 -18.87 -26.54
CA THR A 169 -7.78 -19.86 -25.97
C THR A 169 -7.03 -21.08 -25.39
N ALA A 170 -6.06 -21.61 -26.15
CA ALA A 170 -5.26 -22.75 -25.69
C ALA A 170 -4.40 -22.42 -24.47
N HIS A 171 -3.93 -21.16 -24.35
CA HIS A 171 -3.17 -20.70 -23.17
C HIS A 171 -4.02 -20.69 -21.91
N LEU A 172 -5.32 -20.38 -22.06
CA LEU A 172 -6.28 -20.28 -20.94
C LEU A 172 -6.88 -21.63 -20.56
N TYR A 173 -7.14 -22.51 -21.53
CA TYR A 173 -7.98 -23.70 -21.36
C TYR A 173 -7.38 -24.97 -21.94
N GLN A 174 -6.14 -24.96 -22.40
CA GLN A 174 -5.40 -26.09 -22.98
C GLN A 174 -5.89 -26.51 -24.39
N SER A 175 -7.04 -26.04 -24.80
CA SER A 175 -7.67 -26.44 -26.07
C SER A 175 -8.33 -25.24 -26.74
N GLU A 176 -8.30 -25.23 -28.08
CA GLU A 176 -9.05 -24.26 -28.89
C GLU A 176 -10.54 -24.65 -28.95
N GLU A 177 -10.86 -25.91 -28.66
CA GLU A 177 -12.23 -26.43 -28.70
C GLU A 177 -12.77 -26.65 -27.29
N GLU A 178 -14.06 -26.40 -27.12
CA GLU A 178 -14.75 -26.58 -25.83
C GLU A 178 -15.00 -28.08 -25.57
N ASN A 179 -13.92 -28.76 -25.18
CA ASN A 179 -13.94 -30.19 -24.82
C ASN A 179 -13.84 -30.41 -23.31
N GLY A 180 -13.61 -31.61 -22.86
CA GLY A 180 -13.53 -31.97 -21.44
C GLY A 180 -12.42 -31.25 -20.71
N ILE A 181 -11.23 -31.10 -21.31
CA ILE A 181 -10.09 -30.43 -20.66
C ILE A 181 -10.30 -28.92 -20.61
N TYR A 182 -10.88 -28.33 -21.64
CA TYR A 182 -11.27 -26.92 -21.67
C TYR A 182 -12.23 -26.62 -20.49
N LYS A 183 -13.25 -27.43 -20.35
CA LYS A 183 -14.25 -27.28 -19.27
C LYS A 183 -13.64 -27.46 -17.89
N LYS A 184 -12.62 -28.32 -17.76
CA LYS A 184 -11.92 -28.54 -16.49
C LYS A 184 -11.15 -27.28 -16.05
N TRP A 185 -10.42 -26.62 -16.96
CA TRP A 185 -9.73 -25.38 -16.66
C TRP A 185 -10.73 -24.27 -16.28
N LYS A 186 -11.82 -24.16 -17.03
CA LYS A 186 -12.89 -23.20 -16.69
C LYS A 186 -13.48 -23.49 -15.32
N LYS A 187 -13.71 -24.76 -15.00
CA LYS A 187 -14.22 -25.16 -13.69
C LYS A 187 -13.24 -24.79 -12.58
N CYS A 188 -11.95 -25.03 -12.79
CA CYS A 188 -10.91 -24.65 -11.82
C CYS A 188 -10.95 -23.14 -11.51
N GLN A 189 -10.99 -22.33 -12.56
CA GLN A 189 -11.06 -20.87 -12.43
C GLN A 189 -12.35 -20.44 -11.72
N ARG A 190 -13.47 -21.08 -12.05
CA ARG A 190 -14.78 -20.80 -11.42
C ARG A 190 -14.78 -21.17 -9.94
N GLU A 191 -14.21 -22.32 -9.58
CA GLU A 191 -14.10 -22.74 -8.17
C GLU A 191 -13.29 -21.70 -7.34
N ILE A 192 -12.19 -21.20 -7.89
CA ILE A 192 -11.40 -20.14 -7.23
C ILE A 192 -12.27 -18.89 -7.03
N PHE A 193 -12.97 -18.47 -8.07
CA PHE A 193 -13.81 -17.26 -8.04
C PHE A 193 -14.94 -17.41 -7.02
N GLU A 194 -15.65 -18.53 -7.04
CA GLU A 194 -16.76 -18.78 -6.13
C GLU A 194 -16.29 -18.88 -4.67
N HIS A 195 -15.13 -19.50 -4.43
CA HIS A 195 -14.55 -19.58 -3.09
C HIS A 195 -14.17 -18.16 -2.59
N ALA A 196 -13.63 -17.33 -3.46
CA ALA A 196 -13.29 -15.94 -3.11
C ALA A 196 -14.54 -15.13 -2.74
N LEU A 197 -15.64 -15.31 -3.48
CA LEU A 197 -16.93 -14.68 -3.14
C LEU A 197 -17.39 -15.14 -1.76
N ASP A 198 -17.32 -16.44 -1.49
CA ASP A 198 -17.70 -17.03 -0.19
C ASP A 198 -16.88 -16.42 0.95
N LEU A 199 -15.55 -16.37 0.81
CA LEU A 199 -14.66 -15.81 1.84
C LEU A 199 -14.98 -14.34 2.12
N ALA A 200 -15.31 -13.58 1.07
CA ALA A 200 -15.68 -12.17 1.18
C ALA A 200 -17.12 -11.96 1.63
N GLN A 201 -17.88 -13.04 1.76
CA GLN A 201 -19.32 -13.03 2.09
C GLN A 201 -20.15 -12.26 1.06
N TYR A 202 -19.77 -12.39 -0.23
CA TYR A 202 -20.53 -11.88 -1.37
C TYR A 202 -21.45 -13.02 -1.88
N GLU A 203 -22.72 -12.72 -2.10
CA GLU A 203 -23.66 -13.69 -2.67
C GLU A 203 -23.44 -13.86 -4.18
N SER A 204 -22.94 -12.82 -4.83
CA SER A 204 -22.73 -12.81 -6.28
C SER A 204 -21.71 -11.75 -6.69
N VAL A 205 -21.33 -11.77 -7.97
CA VAL A 205 -20.40 -10.77 -8.54
C VAL A 205 -20.95 -9.33 -8.42
N GLN A 206 -22.28 -9.17 -8.38
CA GLN A 206 -22.91 -7.85 -8.25
C GLN A 206 -22.66 -7.21 -6.88
N ASP A 207 -22.32 -7.99 -5.87
CA ASP A 207 -22.02 -7.47 -4.53
C ASP A 207 -20.64 -6.84 -4.43
N ILE A 208 -19.75 -7.11 -5.39
CA ILE A 208 -18.41 -6.51 -5.41
C ILE A 208 -18.59 -5.02 -5.71
N PRO A 209 -18.11 -4.13 -4.81
CA PRO A 209 -18.31 -2.70 -5.03
C PRO A 209 -17.46 -2.15 -6.18
N SER A 210 -17.88 -1.03 -6.74
CA SER A 210 -17.01 -0.20 -7.58
C SER A 210 -16.05 0.56 -6.67
N ILE A 211 -14.89 0.95 -7.19
CA ILE A 211 -13.88 1.66 -6.41
C ILE A 211 -13.29 2.81 -7.22
N SER A 212 -13.12 3.98 -6.60
CA SER A 212 -12.44 5.10 -7.23
C SER A 212 -10.92 4.93 -7.17
N GLN A 213 -10.22 5.75 -7.92
CA GLN A 213 -8.77 5.62 -8.13
C GLN A 213 -7.98 5.62 -6.82
N GLU A 214 -8.31 6.51 -5.89
CA GLU A 214 -7.59 6.64 -4.62
C GLU A 214 -7.62 5.34 -3.81
N GLY A 215 -8.80 4.76 -3.66
CA GLY A 215 -8.95 3.48 -2.96
C GLY A 215 -8.31 2.32 -3.71
N ALA A 216 -8.43 2.33 -5.05
CA ALA A 216 -7.85 1.28 -5.88
C ALA A 216 -6.32 1.26 -5.76
N ILE A 217 -5.67 2.41 -5.69
CA ILE A 217 -4.22 2.50 -5.53
C ILE A 217 -3.80 1.93 -4.16
N ILE A 218 -4.52 2.32 -3.09
CA ILE A 218 -4.23 1.80 -1.74
C ILE A 218 -4.42 0.27 -1.71
N MET A 219 -5.52 -0.22 -2.26
CA MET A 219 -5.80 -1.67 -2.26
C MET A 219 -4.80 -2.44 -3.12
N THR A 220 -4.34 -1.87 -4.23
CA THR A 220 -3.29 -2.48 -5.05
C THR A 220 -1.98 -2.58 -4.26
N GLY A 221 -1.59 -1.51 -3.57
CA GLY A 221 -0.41 -1.52 -2.71
C GLY A 221 -0.53 -2.54 -1.59
N LEU A 222 -1.69 -2.62 -0.94
CA LEU A 222 -1.95 -3.57 0.12
C LEU A 222 -1.85 -5.01 -0.40
N LEU A 223 -2.39 -5.27 -1.58
CA LEU A 223 -2.33 -6.59 -2.21
C LEU A 223 -0.89 -6.98 -2.54
N ILE A 224 -0.08 -6.05 -3.07
CA ILE A 224 1.34 -6.30 -3.33
C ILE A 224 2.05 -6.66 -2.03
N MET A 225 1.80 -5.90 -0.96
CA MET A 225 2.38 -6.16 0.35
C MET A 225 1.97 -7.57 0.86
N ALA A 226 0.68 -7.89 0.75
CA ALA A 226 0.15 -9.19 1.18
C ALA A 226 0.77 -10.34 0.39
N ASP A 227 0.89 -10.19 -0.93
CA ASP A 227 1.52 -11.21 -1.79
C ASP A 227 3.00 -11.39 -1.42
N TRP A 228 3.71 -10.29 -1.12
CA TRP A 228 5.12 -10.38 -0.70
C TRP A 228 5.27 -11.12 0.63
N ILE A 229 4.35 -10.93 1.57
CA ILE A 229 4.36 -11.65 2.86
C ILE A 229 4.00 -13.12 2.64
N SER A 230 2.90 -13.40 1.94
CA SER A 230 2.42 -14.77 1.71
C SER A 230 3.36 -15.58 0.80
N SER A 231 4.20 -14.89 0.02
CA SER A 231 5.19 -15.52 -0.85
C SER A 231 6.54 -15.69 -0.19
N ASN A 232 6.73 -15.18 1.02
CA ASN A 232 7.99 -15.27 1.75
C ASN A 232 8.02 -16.55 2.59
N GLU A 233 8.98 -17.43 2.30
CA GLU A 233 9.11 -18.75 2.94
C GLU A 233 9.41 -18.65 4.45
N GLU A 234 9.89 -17.48 4.93
CA GLU A 234 10.06 -17.23 6.37
C GLU A 234 8.69 -17.24 7.09
N TYR A 235 7.65 -16.79 6.43
CA TYR A 235 6.27 -16.70 6.97
C TYR A 235 5.40 -17.87 6.55
N PHE A 236 5.50 -18.31 5.29
CA PHE A 236 4.68 -19.36 4.70
C PHE A 236 5.58 -20.36 3.98
N GLU A 237 5.93 -21.44 4.66
CA GLU A 237 6.82 -22.45 4.11
C GLU A 237 6.19 -23.16 2.91
N LEU A 238 7.05 -23.51 1.96
CA LEU A 238 6.67 -24.46 0.90
C LEU A 238 6.60 -25.86 1.52
N ILE A 239 5.81 -26.73 0.90
CA ILE A 239 5.49 -28.05 1.44
C ILE A 239 6.09 -29.16 0.56
N ASP A 240 6.17 -30.36 1.12
CA ASP A 240 6.68 -31.54 0.41
C ASP A 240 5.69 -31.98 -0.67
N ILE A 241 6.22 -32.52 -1.75
CA ILE A 241 5.43 -33.06 -2.86
C ILE A 241 4.61 -34.27 -2.33
N PRO A 242 3.29 -34.30 -2.52
CA PRO A 242 2.49 -35.46 -2.09
C PRO A 242 2.72 -36.67 -2.99
N TYR A 243 2.68 -37.87 -2.41
CA TYR A 243 2.75 -39.11 -3.17
C TYR A 243 1.39 -39.49 -3.77
N SER A 244 0.30 -39.04 -3.14
CA SER A 244 -1.05 -39.39 -3.56
C SER A 244 -2.05 -38.32 -3.10
N VAL A 245 -3.28 -38.39 -3.61
CA VAL A 245 -4.37 -37.50 -3.19
C VAL A 245 -4.63 -37.59 -1.67
N PHE A 246 -4.40 -38.76 -1.07
CA PHE A 246 -4.63 -38.98 0.36
C PHE A 246 -3.65 -38.20 1.25
N ASP A 247 -2.51 -37.77 0.71
CA ASP A 247 -1.53 -36.94 1.42
C ASP A 247 -1.88 -35.45 1.38
N MET A 248 -2.89 -35.09 0.56
CA MET A 248 -3.26 -33.68 0.33
C MET A 248 -4.39 -33.27 1.28
N ASN A 249 -4.01 -32.96 2.54
CA ASN A 249 -4.98 -32.51 3.55
C ASN A 249 -4.89 -30.99 3.70
N TYR A 250 -5.53 -30.28 2.77
CA TYR A 250 -5.43 -28.81 2.65
C TYR A 250 -6.76 -28.16 3.04
N ASP A 251 -7.23 -28.47 4.25
CA ASP A 251 -8.49 -27.94 4.77
C ASP A 251 -8.29 -26.59 5.47
N GLU A 252 -9.38 -26.05 5.99
CA GLU A 252 -9.40 -24.76 6.67
C GLU A 252 -8.50 -24.77 7.92
N GLU A 253 -8.51 -25.87 8.69
CA GLU A 253 -7.66 -26.01 9.88
C GLU A 253 -6.17 -25.90 9.49
N TYR A 254 -5.78 -26.53 8.39
CA TYR A 254 -4.40 -26.48 7.88
C TYR A 254 -3.99 -25.04 7.53
N THR A 255 -4.83 -24.31 6.80
CA THR A 255 -4.52 -22.93 6.40
C THR A 255 -4.58 -21.97 7.61
N ASP A 256 -5.45 -22.22 8.58
CA ASP A 256 -5.48 -21.45 9.83
C ASP A 256 -4.18 -21.63 10.63
N ASP A 257 -3.69 -22.86 10.73
CA ASP A 257 -2.41 -23.14 11.40
C ASP A 257 -1.24 -22.41 10.71
N ARG A 258 -1.21 -22.41 9.38
CA ARG A 258 -0.20 -21.68 8.60
C ARG A 258 -0.25 -20.18 8.90
N PHE A 259 -1.45 -19.62 8.99
CA PHE A 259 -1.65 -18.20 9.29
C PHE A 259 -1.17 -17.88 10.71
N ASP A 260 -1.50 -18.71 11.69
CA ASP A 260 -1.08 -18.51 13.09
C ASP A 260 0.46 -18.52 13.21
N GLU A 261 1.13 -19.43 12.51
CA GLU A 261 2.58 -19.49 12.47
C GLU A 261 3.18 -18.24 11.82
N ALA A 262 2.56 -17.77 10.72
CA ALA A 262 2.98 -16.55 10.03
C ALA A 262 2.84 -15.32 10.93
N LEU A 263 1.73 -15.22 11.68
CA LEU A 263 1.52 -14.11 12.62
C LEU A 263 2.56 -14.13 13.75
N SER A 264 2.88 -15.31 14.28
CA SER A 264 3.92 -15.45 15.29
C SER A 264 5.27 -14.93 14.77
N THR A 265 5.63 -15.28 13.55
CA THR A 265 6.86 -14.79 12.89
C THR A 265 6.81 -13.28 12.67
N TRP A 266 5.65 -12.77 12.24
CA TRP A 266 5.45 -11.33 12.02
C TRP A 266 5.68 -10.54 13.32
N GLU A 267 5.11 -11.02 14.43
CA GLU A 267 5.25 -10.37 15.74
C GLU A 267 6.71 -10.32 16.20
N LYS A 268 7.47 -11.39 15.96
CA LYS A 268 8.89 -11.43 16.29
C LYS A 268 9.71 -10.44 15.45
N ASN A 269 9.33 -10.25 14.19
CA ASN A 269 10.05 -9.38 13.25
C ASN A 269 9.63 -7.91 13.33
N ASN A 270 8.43 -7.63 13.86
CA ASN A 270 7.83 -6.30 13.83
C ASN A 270 7.26 -5.99 15.22
N LEU A 271 8.10 -5.41 16.06
CA LEU A 271 7.80 -5.20 17.48
C LEU A 271 6.89 -3.99 17.74
N SER A 272 6.64 -3.16 16.73
CA SER A 272 5.88 -1.92 16.91
C SER A 272 4.38 -2.16 17.00
N THR A 273 3.71 -1.27 17.74
CA THR A 273 2.25 -1.15 17.73
C THR A 273 1.86 0.00 16.80
N GLN A 274 0.64 -0.03 16.29
CA GLN A 274 0.14 1.06 15.45
C GLN A 274 -0.03 2.33 16.29
N TRP A 275 0.52 3.44 15.78
CA TRP A 275 0.43 4.73 16.47
C TRP A 275 -1.00 5.24 16.45
N ASN A 276 -1.52 5.55 17.62
CA ASN A 276 -2.83 6.19 17.82
C ASN A 276 -2.56 7.56 18.46
N PRO A 277 -2.44 8.62 17.66
CA PRO A 277 -1.99 9.93 18.15
C PRO A 277 -2.92 10.49 19.22
N SER A 278 -2.34 11.04 20.28
CA SER A 278 -3.08 11.71 21.35
C SER A 278 -3.80 12.96 20.85
N LYS A 279 -5.01 13.16 21.34
CA LYS A 279 -5.76 14.38 21.06
C LYS A 279 -5.20 15.57 21.84
N ASP A 280 -4.84 15.32 23.09
CA ASP A 280 -4.37 16.35 24.03
C ASP A 280 -3.02 15.96 24.62
N PHE A 281 -2.07 16.85 24.52
CA PHE A 281 -0.74 16.72 25.13
C PHE A 281 -0.12 18.12 25.21
N SER A 282 0.86 18.29 26.09
CA SER A 282 1.55 19.54 26.25
C SER A 282 2.94 19.50 25.56
N PHE A 283 3.49 20.68 25.29
CA PHE A 283 4.77 20.80 24.61
C PHE A 283 5.91 20.19 25.42
N ASP A 284 5.89 20.40 26.75
CA ASP A 284 6.92 19.87 27.67
C ASP A 284 6.87 18.33 27.79
N GLU A 285 5.71 17.72 27.54
CA GLU A 285 5.63 16.25 27.46
C GLU A 285 6.43 15.69 26.28
N ARG A 286 6.61 16.47 25.24
CA ARG A 286 7.29 16.03 24.01
C ARG A 286 8.75 16.46 23.91
N PHE A 287 9.10 17.58 24.56
CA PHE A 287 10.45 18.16 24.42
C PHE A 287 10.96 18.62 25.80
N SER A 288 12.28 18.77 25.91
CA SER A 288 12.92 19.23 27.16
C SER A 288 12.84 20.76 27.30
N PHE A 289 11.71 21.36 26.90
CA PHE A 289 11.44 22.81 26.99
C PHE A 289 10.08 23.01 27.63
N ASP A 290 10.01 23.95 28.56
CA ASP A 290 8.78 24.17 29.35
C ASP A 290 7.61 24.69 28.51
N SER A 291 7.90 25.47 27.46
CA SER A 291 6.86 26.07 26.64
C SER A 291 7.36 26.34 25.21
N PRO A 292 6.46 26.40 24.24
CA PRO A 292 6.86 26.74 22.88
C PRO A 292 7.20 28.24 22.79
N ARG A 293 8.10 28.57 21.86
CA ARG A 293 8.37 29.94 21.46
C ARG A 293 7.14 30.51 20.73
N LYS A 294 7.00 31.82 20.70
CA LYS A 294 5.84 32.51 20.10
C LYS A 294 5.56 32.04 18.67
N ALA A 295 6.61 31.90 17.85
CA ALA A 295 6.47 31.43 16.46
C ALA A 295 5.92 30.00 16.39
N GLN A 296 6.43 29.10 17.25
CA GLN A 296 5.95 27.72 17.36
C GLN A 296 4.48 27.70 17.81
N GLU A 297 4.14 28.52 18.83
CA GLU A 297 2.77 28.63 19.36
C GLU A 297 1.79 29.03 18.27
N VAL A 298 2.12 30.06 17.47
CA VAL A 298 1.27 30.55 16.38
C VAL A 298 1.05 29.43 15.36
N PHE A 299 2.14 28.74 14.95
CA PHE A 299 2.04 27.64 13.98
C PHE A 299 1.16 26.51 14.51
N ILE A 300 1.40 26.08 15.75
CA ILE A 300 0.64 24.99 16.40
C ILE A 300 -0.85 25.35 16.49
N ASN A 301 -1.15 26.59 16.91
CA ASN A 301 -2.53 27.06 17.04
C ASN A 301 -3.24 27.12 15.69
N THR A 302 -2.52 27.50 14.62
CA THR A 302 -3.07 27.51 13.25
C THR A 302 -3.52 26.09 12.87
N ILE A 303 -2.69 25.09 13.14
CA ILE A 303 -3.02 23.68 12.86
C ILE A 303 -4.20 23.23 13.72
N LYS A 304 -4.21 23.56 15.01
CA LYS A 304 -5.30 23.20 15.92
C LYS A 304 -6.64 23.74 15.43
N GLN A 305 -6.67 24.98 14.93
CA GLN A 305 -7.90 25.66 14.49
C GLN A 305 -8.32 25.25 13.09
N SER A 306 -7.44 24.63 12.30
CA SER A 306 -7.75 24.21 10.93
C SER A 306 -8.84 23.12 10.94
N LYS A 307 -9.86 23.28 10.11
CA LYS A 307 -10.96 22.30 9.96
C LYS A 307 -10.62 21.19 8.98
N ASN A 308 -9.74 21.46 8.03
CA ASN A 308 -9.42 20.56 6.95
C ASN A 308 -7.92 20.27 6.91
N PRO A 309 -7.52 19.05 6.52
CA PRO A 309 -6.11 18.80 6.21
C PRO A 309 -5.69 19.64 5.01
N GLY A 310 -4.42 19.83 4.82
CA GLY A 310 -3.92 20.62 3.71
C GLY A 310 -2.43 20.81 3.83
N ILE A 311 -1.94 21.88 3.19
CA ILE A 311 -0.53 22.24 3.24
C ILE A 311 -0.36 23.33 4.29
N PHE A 312 0.53 23.09 5.24
CA PHE A 312 0.88 24.04 6.29
C PHE A 312 2.33 24.47 6.08
N ILE A 313 2.56 25.75 5.88
CA ILE A 313 3.90 26.27 5.59
C ILE A 313 4.38 27.06 6.81
N PHE A 314 5.52 26.64 7.38
CA PHE A 314 6.16 27.34 8.49
C PHE A 314 7.46 27.96 7.97
N GLU A 315 7.38 29.26 7.70
CA GLU A 315 8.53 30.05 7.25
C GLU A 315 9.05 30.86 8.43
N ALA A 316 10.30 30.58 8.83
CA ALA A 316 10.93 31.23 9.96
C ALA A 316 12.44 31.05 9.87
N PRO A 317 13.23 31.98 10.41
CA PRO A 317 14.69 31.87 10.40
C PRO A 317 15.20 30.58 11.05
N MET A 318 16.45 30.24 10.78
CA MET A 318 17.08 29.06 11.40
C MET A 318 17.15 29.27 12.93
N GLY A 319 17.06 28.17 13.66
CA GLY A 319 17.11 28.18 15.13
C GLY A 319 15.80 28.53 15.83
N MET A 320 14.72 28.76 15.09
CA MET A 320 13.42 29.12 15.66
C MET A 320 12.59 27.90 16.13
N GLY A 321 13.14 26.67 16.04
CA GLY A 321 12.47 25.48 16.51
C GLY A 321 11.41 24.96 15.55
N LYS A 322 11.65 25.11 14.25
CA LYS A 322 10.70 24.63 13.21
C LYS A 322 10.43 23.11 13.32
N THR A 323 11.47 22.33 13.62
CA THR A 323 11.37 20.88 13.73
C THR A 323 10.38 20.47 14.83
N GLU A 324 10.53 21.05 16.02
CA GLU A 324 9.67 20.74 17.17
C GLU A 324 8.21 21.13 16.87
N ALA A 325 8.02 22.30 16.29
CA ALA A 325 6.67 22.75 15.89
C ALA A 325 6.06 21.83 14.85
N ALA A 326 6.87 21.36 13.89
CA ALA A 326 6.40 20.42 12.86
C ALA A 326 6.00 19.08 13.46
N LEU A 327 6.77 18.57 14.41
CA LEU A 327 6.44 17.27 15.06
C LEU A 327 5.16 17.38 15.88
N VAL A 328 4.95 18.48 16.63
CA VAL A 328 3.69 18.73 17.33
C VAL A 328 2.55 18.85 16.32
N GLY A 329 2.76 19.64 15.26
CA GLY A 329 1.77 19.80 14.21
C GLY A 329 1.39 18.46 13.55
N ALA A 330 2.40 17.62 13.31
CA ALA A 330 2.18 16.29 12.72
C ALA A 330 1.34 15.41 13.64
N GLU A 331 1.60 15.46 14.96
CA GLU A 331 0.82 14.68 15.92
C GLU A 331 -0.64 15.14 15.95
N ILE A 332 -0.89 16.45 15.93
CA ILE A 332 -2.25 17.02 15.88
C ILE A 332 -2.94 16.60 14.57
N LEU A 333 -2.25 16.73 13.45
CA LEU A 333 -2.80 16.38 12.13
C LEU A 333 -3.07 14.89 12.02
N ALA A 334 -2.19 14.06 12.56
CA ALA A 334 -2.39 12.60 12.57
C ALA A 334 -3.66 12.24 13.35
N ASN A 335 -3.88 12.88 14.50
CA ASN A 335 -5.12 12.66 15.26
C ASN A 335 -6.35 13.08 14.44
N LYS A 336 -6.28 14.22 13.76
CA LYS A 336 -7.40 14.75 12.96
C LYS A 336 -7.72 13.88 11.74
N THR A 337 -6.69 13.29 11.10
CA THR A 337 -6.85 12.59 9.80
C THR A 337 -6.87 11.07 9.94
N GLY A 338 -6.53 10.55 11.12
CA GLY A 338 -6.41 9.11 11.30
C GLY A 338 -5.09 8.54 10.79
N ALA A 339 -4.07 9.38 10.55
CA ALA A 339 -2.75 8.90 10.18
C ALA A 339 -2.09 8.17 11.35
N SER A 340 -1.20 7.23 11.05
CA SER A 340 -0.51 6.43 12.07
C SER A 340 1.01 6.45 11.87
N GLY A 341 1.53 7.50 11.24
CA GLY A 341 2.96 7.64 11.04
C GLY A 341 3.34 9.02 10.52
N VAL A 342 4.64 9.22 10.34
CA VAL A 342 5.20 10.48 9.83
C VAL A 342 6.34 10.16 8.86
N PHE A 343 6.35 10.86 7.73
CA PHE A 343 7.51 10.91 6.84
C PHE A 343 8.18 12.27 7.01
N PHE A 344 9.47 12.27 7.37
CA PHE A 344 10.25 13.50 7.51
C PHE A 344 11.29 13.55 6.40
N GLY A 345 11.07 14.37 5.39
CA GLY A 345 11.92 14.48 4.21
C GLY A 345 12.86 15.68 4.28
N LEU A 346 14.14 15.43 4.03
CA LEU A 346 15.20 16.46 4.03
C LEU A 346 15.97 16.44 2.71
N PRO A 347 16.59 17.57 2.33
CA PRO A 347 17.24 17.63 1.01
C PRO A 347 18.46 16.71 0.88
N THR A 348 19.16 16.39 1.96
CA THR A 348 20.39 15.60 1.87
C THR A 348 20.42 14.46 2.90
N GLN A 349 21.28 13.48 2.63
CA GLN A 349 21.51 12.37 3.55
C GLN A 349 22.14 12.89 4.87
N ALA A 350 23.00 13.89 4.79
CA ALA A 350 23.65 14.47 5.97
C ALA A 350 22.62 15.14 6.90
N THR A 351 21.70 15.91 6.35
CA THR A 351 20.63 16.55 7.15
C THR A 351 19.67 15.50 7.71
N SER A 352 19.37 14.43 6.96
CA SER A 352 18.55 13.30 7.44
C SER A 352 19.22 12.63 8.64
N ASN A 353 20.54 12.42 8.58
CA ASN A 353 21.30 11.84 9.69
C ASN A 353 21.22 12.72 10.95
N GLY A 354 21.31 14.05 10.79
CA GLY A 354 21.29 14.99 11.91
C GLY A 354 19.93 15.10 12.59
N ILE A 355 18.84 14.91 11.86
CA ILE A 355 17.49 15.02 12.42
C ILE A 355 17.04 13.72 13.09
N PHE A 356 17.62 12.58 12.72
CA PHE A 356 17.19 11.26 13.17
C PHE A 356 17.13 11.15 14.69
N PRO A 357 18.17 11.53 15.47
CA PRO A 357 18.10 11.44 16.94
C PRO A 357 16.99 12.30 17.55
N ARG A 358 16.67 13.45 16.94
CA ARG A 358 15.61 14.34 17.45
C ARG A 358 14.24 13.69 17.32
N ILE A 359 14.00 12.99 16.19
CA ILE A 359 12.75 12.28 15.96
C ILE A 359 12.68 11.04 16.87
N GLU A 360 13.80 10.35 17.04
CA GLU A 360 13.88 9.21 17.96
C GLU A 360 13.49 9.62 19.38
N ASN A 361 14.03 10.75 19.87
CA ASN A 361 13.72 11.26 21.21
C ASN A 361 12.24 11.67 21.34
N TRP A 362 11.67 12.29 20.30
CA TRP A 362 10.25 12.62 20.26
C TRP A 362 9.39 11.36 20.39
N LEU A 363 9.72 10.31 19.63
CA LEU A 363 8.98 9.03 19.70
C LEU A 363 9.13 8.36 21.07
N LYS A 364 10.31 8.42 21.67
CA LYS A 364 10.53 7.88 23.03
C LYS A 364 9.62 8.59 24.05
N ARG A 365 9.46 9.91 23.94
CA ARG A 365 8.57 10.67 24.81
C ARG A 365 7.10 10.25 24.63
N ILE A 366 6.67 10.03 23.38
CA ILE A 366 5.32 9.53 23.11
C ILE A 366 5.16 8.13 23.71
N SER A 367 6.14 7.26 23.52
CA SER A 367 6.14 5.89 24.03
C SER A 367 6.04 5.86 25.55
N GLU A 368 6.75 6.74 26.24
CA GLU A 368 6.70 6.85 27.71
C GLU A 368 5.28 7.15 28.21
N SER A 369 4.51 7.92 27.43
CA SER A 369 3.13 8.30 27.82
C SER A 369 2.09 7.24 27.46
N THR A 370 2.38 6.35 26.50
CA THR A 370 1.43 5.35 25.99
C THR A 370 1.79 3.92 26.37
N SER A 371 3.06 3.66 26.73
CA SER A 371 3.64 2.33 26.94
C SER A 371 3.65 1.50 25.66
N ASP A 372 3.57 2.15 24.50
CA ASP A 372 3.62 1.50 23.19
C ASP A 372 5.04 1.55 22.63
N ASN A 373 5.29 0.72 21.62
CA ASN A 373 6.57 0.66 20.91
C ASN A 373 6.33 1.08 19.47
N TYR A 374 7.18 1.98 18.94
CA TYR A 374 7.03 2.54 17.58
C TYR A 374 8.25 2.22 16.72
N SER A 375 8.01 2.01 15.42
CA SER A 375 9.09 1.72 14.47
C SER A 375 9.58 2.99 13.81
N LEU A 376 10.89 3.23 13.86
CA LEU A 376 11.55 4.38 13.23
C LEU A 376 12.64 3.91 12.28
N ARG A 377 12.63 4.44 11.07
CA ARG A 377 13.55 4.03 10.00
C ARG A 377 14.22 5.23 9.36
N LEU A 378 15.52 5.09 9.11
CA LEU A 378 16.30 6.03 8.29
C LEU A 378 16.36 5.49 6.86
N HIS A 379 15.86 6.26 5.90
CA HIS A 379 15.69 5.80 4.52
C HIS A 379 16.45 6.69 3.51
N HIS A 380 17.69 6.32 3.23
CA HIS A 380 18.51 6.87 2.15
C HIS A 380 19.61 5.86 1.79
N GLY A 381 20.36 6.17 0.74
CA GLY A 381 21.33 5.22 0.18
C GLY A 381 22.45 4.78 1.11
N LYS A 382 22.77 5.57 2.14
CA LYS A 382 23.84 5.28 3.10
C LYS A 382 23.33 5.15 4.54
N ALA A 383 22.06 4.83 4.73
CA ALA A 383 21.45 4.71 6.07
C ALA A 383 22.20 3.73 6.97
N SER A 384 22.73 2.65 6.40
CA SER A 384 23.49 1.62 7.15
C SER A 384 24.79 2.13 7.76
N LEU A 385 25.27 3.31 7.35
CA LEU A 385 26.48 3.91 7.91
C LEU A 385 26.19 4.85 9.08
N ASN A 386 24.92 5.15 9.36
CA ASN A 386 24.53 6.05 10.44
C ASN A 386 24.62 5.34 11.78
N LYS A 387 25.40 5.90 12.72
CA LYS A 387 25.66 5.28 14.03
C LYS A 387 24.40 5.18 14.90
N ASP A 388 23.54 6.17 14.88
CA ASP A 388 22.32 6.17 15.68
C ASP A 388 21.32 5.13 15.16
N PHE A 389 21.19 5.03 13.85
CA PHE A 389 20.35 4.00 13.23
C PHE A 389 20.91 2.60 13.49
N GLN A 390 22.24 2.44 13.43
CA GLN A 390 22.88 1.14 13.76
C GLN A 390 22.60 0.73 15.21
N LYS A 391 22.71 1.66 16.16
CA LYS A 391 22.39 1.40 17.56
C LYS A 391 20.94 0.92 17.72
N LEU A 392 20.02 1.60 17.04
CA LEU A 392 18.59 1.24 17.09
C LEU A 392 18.37 -0.17 16.51
N LEU A 393 19.04 -0.50 15.40
CA LEU A 393 18.99 -1.85 14.81
C LEU A 393 19.52 -2.92 15.79
N GLU A 394 20.66 -2.65 16.44
CA GLU A 394 21.29 -3.56 17.41
C GLU A 394 20.36 -3.79 18.60
N ASN A 395 19.76 -2.73 19.12
CA ASN A 395 18.82 -2.82 20.24
C ASN A 395 17.59 -3.68 19.85
N THR A 396 17.06 -3.47 18.64
CA THR A 396 15.92 -4.24 18.13
C THR A 396 16.28 -5.73 18.02
N ARG A 397 17.47 -6.04 17.48
CA ARG A 397 17.95 -7.43 17.37
C ARG A 397 18.10 -8.08 18.74
N TYR A 398 18.61 -7.35 19.71
CA TYR A 398 18.78 -7.85 21.08
C TYR A 398 17.43 -8.22 21.69
N VAL A 399 16.44 -7.34 21.58
CA VAL A 399 15.09 -7.59 22.10
C VAL A 399 14.46 -8.80 21.41
N ARG A 400 14.57 -8.87 20.07
CA ARG A 400 14.03 -10.01 19.32
C ARG A 400 14.65 -11.34 19.81
N HIS A 401 15.98 -11.36 20.00
CA HIS A 401 16.67 -12.54 20.51
C HIS A 401 16.16 -12.97 21.90
N LYS A 402 15.87 -11.99 22.77
CA LYS A 402 15.31 -12.26 24.10
C LYS A 402 13.90 -12.87 23.99
N LEU A 403 13.08 -12.35 23.10
CA LEU A 403 11.73 -12.88 22.85
C LEU A 403 11.76 -14.32 22.32
N GLU A 404 12.66 -14.60 21.39
CA GLU A 404 12.81 -15.92 20.78
C GLU A 404 13.22 -17.00 21.80
N ASN A 405 13.95 -16.60 22.84
CA ASN A 405 14.43 -17.53 23.87
C ASN A 405 13.55 -17.56 25.12
N ASN A 406 12.33 -17.00 25.03
CA ASN A 406 11.35 -16.95 26.15
C ASN A 406 11.92 -16.32 27.42
N ILE A 407 12.79 -15.34 27.29
CA ILE A 407 13.35 -14.61 28.41
C ILE A 407 12.37 -13.50 28.79
N ASP A 408 11.95 -13.48 30.05
CA ASP A 408 10.94 -12.56 30.57
C ASP A 408 11.36 -11.10 30.37
N ILE A 409 10.61 -10.39 29.56
CA ILE A 409 10.90 -9.00 29.19
C ILE A 409 10.62 -8.06 30.37
N ASP A 410 9.70 -8.42 31.26
CA ASP A 410 9.34 -7.60 32.41
C ASP A 410 10.51 -7.48 33.42
N ASN A 411 11.50 -8.34 33.32
CA ASN A 411 12.70 -8.29 34.15
C ASN A 411 13.87 -7.56 33.50
N ILE A 412 13.69 -7.01 32.28
CA ILE A 412 14.75 -6.30 31.55
C ILE A 412 15.12 -4.98 32.27
N ASP A 413 14.17 -4.38 32.99
CA ASP A 413 14.41 -3.14 33.73
C ASP A 413 15.45 -3.28 34.85
N ASN A 414 15.77 -4.49 35.27
CA ASN A 414 16.73 -4.76 36.32
C ASN A 414 18.12 -5.19 35.81
N ILE A 415 18.30 -5.27 34.49
CA ILE A 415 19.60 -5.57 33.93
C ILE A 415 20.34 -4.22 33.74
N ASP A 416 21.45 -4.10 34.41
CA ASP A 416 22.32 -2.92 34.38
C ASP A 416 22.84 -2.71 32.95
N PHE A 417 22.11 -1.94 32.17
CA PHE A 417 22.50 -1.59 30.80
C PHE A 417 23.64 -0.56 30.87
N LYS A 418 24.81 -1.03 31.14
CA LYS A 418 26.02 -0.20 31.29
C LYS A 418 26.47 0.50 30.02
N GLU A 419 25.67 0.62 29.00
CA GLU A 419 26.03 1.33 27.77
C GLU A 419 24.79 1.71 26.95
N GLY A 420 23.93 2.56 27.49
CA GLY A 420 22.92 3.30 26.74
C GLY A 420 22.01 2.50 25.79
N LYS A 421 21.78 1.24 26.08
CA LYS A 421 20.88 0.40 25.27
C LYS A 421 19.49 0.40 25.92
N ASN A 422 18.82 1.54 25.78
CA ASN A 422 17.44 1.63 26.29
C ASN A 422 16.47 1.04 25.27
N TYR A 423 15.76 0.02 25.71
CA TYR A 423 14.60 -0.49 25.01
C TYR A 423 13.38 0.33 25.47
N ASN A 424 13.33 1.58 25.04
CA ASN A 424 12.25 2.49 25.46
C ASN A 424 11.44 2.93 24.25
N GLY A 425 10.60 2.01 23.77
CA GLY A 425 9.51 2.37 22.92
C GLY A 425 9.82 2.66 21.45
N VAL A 426 11.08 2.53 21.02
CA VAL A 426 11.44 2.73 19.60
C VAL A 426 12.25 1.53 19.10
N SER A 427 11.87 1.00 17.95
CA SER A 427 12.50 -0.18 17.35
C SER A 427 12.62 0.00 15.83
N VAL A 428 13.15 -1.01 15.15
CA VAL A 428 13.15 -1.09 13.68
C VAL A 428 12.50 -2.40 13.27
N ASN A 429 11.35 -2.32 12.64
CA ASN A 429 10.65 -3.49 12.13
C ASN A 429 11.46 -4.12 10.99
N THR A 430 11.84 -5.39 11.12
CA THR A 430 12.76 -6.02 10.17
C THR A 430 12.12 -6.33 8.83
N TRP A 431 10.81 -6.60 8.79
CA TRP A 431 10.15 -6.89 7.52
C TRP A 431 10.28 -5.73 6.52
N PHE A 432 10.29 -4.48 7.03
CA PHE A 432 10.34 -3.28 6.18
C PHE A 432 11.75 -2.94 5.70
N SER A 433 12.74 -3.79 5.95
CA SER A 433 14.11 -3.56 5.49
C SER A 433 14.21 -3.67 3.97
N GLY A 434 15.08 -2.84 3.38
CA GLY A 434 15.27 -2.78 1.95
C GLY A 434 14.59 -1.56 1.32
N ARG A 435 15.15 -1.11 0.20
CA ARG A 435 14.75 0.15 -0.45
C ARG A 435 13.27 0.21 -0.85
N LYS A 436 12.71 -0.92 -1.24
CA LYS A 436 11.33 -0.97 -1.77
C LYS A 436 10.28 -0.94 -0.66
N LYS A 437 10.64 -1.45 0.53
CA LYS A 437 9.70 -1.61 1.65
C LYS A 437 9.84 -0.51 2.70
N ALA A 438 10.95 0.23 2.72
CA ALA A 438 11.24 1.20 3.78
C ALA A 438 10.14 2.25 3.98
N VAL A 439 9.54 2.73 2.90
CA VAL A 439 8.49 3.75 2.95
C VAL A 439 7.21 3.22 3.63
N LEU A 440 7.03 1.90 3.67
CA LEU A 440 5.86 1.27 4.28
C LEU A 440 5.90 1.31 5.81
N ASP A 441 7.07 1.53 6.42
CA ASP A 441 7.21 1.61 7.88
C ASP A 441 6.51 2.88 8.42
N ASP A 442 6.20 2.90 9.71
CA ASP A 442 5.34 3.94 10.28
C ASP A 442 6.03 5.30 10.37
N PHE A 443 7.25 5.34 10.91
CA PHE A 443 8.01 6.59 11.04
C PHE A 443 9.29 6.49 10.21
N VAL A 444 9.40 7.37 9.22
CA VAL A 444 10.50 7.31 8.25
C VAL A 444 11.15 8.68 8.15
N VAL A 445 12.46 8.73 8.38
CA VAL A 445 13.30 9.88 8.10
C VAL A 445 14.08 9.57 6.83
N GLY A 446 13.98 10.43 5.82
CA GLY A 446 14.65 10.17 4.56
C GLY A 446 14.93 11.41 3.76
N THR A 447 15.49 11.21 2.58
CA THR A 447 15.67 12.33 1.66
C THR A 447 14.34 12.63 0.96
N VAL A 448 14.13 13.89 0.62
CA VAL A 448 12.92 14.36 -0.04
C VAL A 448 12.67 13.62 -1.36
N ASP A 449 13.70 13.13 -2.01
CA ASP A 449 13.59 12.35 -3.24
C ASP A 449 12.61 11.17 -3.08
N GLN A 450 12.61 10.56 -1.89
CA GLN A 450 11.72 9.43 -1.60
C GLN A 450 10.23 9.83 -1.68
N PHE A 451 9.93 11.07 -1.30
CA PHE A 451 8.59 11.64 -1.43
C PHE A 451 8.30 12.03 -2.89
N LEU A 452 9.25 12.72 -3.54
CA LEU A 452 9.07 13.19 -4.93
C LEU A 452 8.83 12.03 -5.90
N MET A 453 9.38 10.86 -5.61
CA MET A 453 9.17 9.66 -6.44
C MET A 453 7.71 9.19 -6.47
N ALA A 454 6.85 9.71 -5.59
CA ALA A 454 5.40 9.41 -5.63
C ALA A 454 4.74 9.97 -6.90
N SER A 455 5.35 10.95 -7.55
CA SER A 455 4.83 11.53 -8.79
C SER A 455 5.25 10.74 -10.04
N LEU A 456 6.21 9.83 -9.93
CA LEU A 456 6.80 9.14 -11.08
C LEU A 456 6.13 7.78 -11.33
N LYS A 457 5.84 7.47 -12.60
CA LYS A 457 5.32 6.17 -13.03
C LYS A 457 6.45 5.14 -13.01
N GLN A 458 6.74 4.62 -11.84
CA GLN A 458 7.81 3.65 -11.63
C GLN A 458 7.27 2.32 -11.11
N LYS A 459 8.09 1.29 -11.24
CA LYS A 459 7.84 0.01 -10.56
C LYS A 459 7.74 0.27 -9.06
N HIS A 460 6.78 -0.36 -8.41
CA HIS A 460 6.50 -0.23 -6.97
C HIS A 460 5.87 1.12 -6.56
N LEU A 461 5.30 1.85 -7.53
CA LEU A 461 4.59 3.11 -7.23
C LEU A 461 3.47 2.88 -6.21
N PHE A 462 2.72 1.78 -6.34
CA PHE A 462 1.59 1.46 -5.45
C PHE A 462 2.05 1.28 -4.00
N LEU A 463 3.22 0.65 -3.76
CA LEU A 463 3.78 0.52 -2.41
C LEU A 463 4.17 1.87 -1.83
N ARG A 464 4.70 2.75 -2.67
CA ARG A 464 5.07 4.10 -2.22
C ARG A 464 3.84 4.90 -1.79
N HIS A 465 2.78 4.86 -2.59
CA HIS A 465 1.52 5.52 -2.23
C HIS A 465 0.91 4.89 -0.97
N LEU A 466 0.98 3.57 -0.84
CA LEU A 466 0.51 2.88 0.37
C LEU A 466 1.25 3.40 1.61
N GLY A 467 2.58 3.49 1.55
CA GLY A 467 3.38 3.97 2.67
C GLY A 467 3.13 5.43 3.02
N LEU A 468 3.07 6.29 2.02
CA LEU A 468 2.88 7.73 2.23
C LEU A 468 1.47 8.07 2.73
N THR A 469 0.43 7.38 2.24
CA THR A 469 -0.96 7.65 2.68
C THR A 469 -1.23 7.25 4.13
N LYS A 470 -0.30 6.56 4.78
CA LYS A 470 -0.37 6.19 6.18
C LYS A 470 0.08 7.33 7.11
N LYS A 471 0.70 8.38 6.56
CA LYS A 471 1.54 9.33 7.29
C LYS A 471 1.10 10.78 7.13
N VAL A 472 1.51 11.61 8.10
CA VAL A 472 1.66 13.06 7.89
C VAL A 472 3.03 13.27 7.26
N ILE A 473 3.10 14.14 6.26
CA ILE A 473 4.34 14.42 5.52
C ILE A 473 4.94 15.73 6.03
N ILE A 474 6.21 15.70 6.41
CA ILE A 474 6.98 16.90 6.75
C ILE A 474 8.13 17.01 5.74
N LEU A 475 8.24 18.16 5.08
CA LEU A 475 9.33 18.45 4.13
C LEU A 475 10.11 19.65 4.63
N ASP A 476 11.39 19.46 4.92
CA ASP A 476 12.24 20.53 5.45
C ASP A 476 13.15 21.10 4.37
N GLU A 477 13.53 22.37 4.56
CA GLU A 477 14.48 23.09 3.70
C GLU A 477 14.03 23.15 2.23
N VAL A 478 12.71 23.28 1.97
CA VAL A 478 12.14 23.28 0.61
C VAL A 478 12.73 24.42 -0.25
N HIS A 479 13.20 25.48 0.37
CA HIS A 479 13.86 26.58 -0.36
C HIS A 479 15.14 26.14 -1.10
N SER A 480 15.69 24.97 -0.76
CA SER A 480 16.88 24.42 -1.44
C SER A 480 16.56 23.66 -2.73
N PHE A 481 15.25 23.46 -3.03
CA PHE A 481 14.82 22.68 -4.20
C PHE A 481 15.04 23.45 -5.49
N ASP A 482 15.58 22.80 -6.51
CA ASP A 482 15.73 23.38 -7.84
C ASP A 482 14.40 23.32 -8.62
N ALA A 483 14.37 23.86 -9.83
CA ALA A 483 13.17 23.92 -10.65
C ALA A 483 12.65 22.51 -11.03
N TYR A 484 13.56 21.56 -11.22
CA TYR A 484 13.22 20.17 -11.55
C TYR A 484 12.52 19.51 -10.36
N MET A 485 13.12 19.61 -9.18
CA MET A 485 12.54 19.08 -7.93
C MET A 485 11.16 19.69 -7.64
N SER A 486 11.02 21.00 -7.93
CA SER A 486 9.75 21.71 -7.69
C SER A 486 8.61 21.16 -8.53
N THR A 487 8.89 20.76 -9.77
CA THR A 487 7.85 20.15 -10.64
C THR A 487 7.33 18.83 -10.05
N TYR A 488 8.23 17.97 -9.58
CA TYR A 488 7.85 16.70 -8.96
C TYR A 488 7.16 16.93 -7.61
N LEU A 489 7.58 17.97 -6.89
CA LEU A 489 6.91 18.34 -5.64
C LEU A 489 5.46 18.71 -5.90
N ASP A 490 5.19 19.54 -6.91
CA ASP A 490 3.82 19.95 -7.25
C ASP A 490 2.95 18.72 -7.55
N GLU A 491 3.45 17.78 -8.35
CA GLU A 491 2.71 16.55 -8.69
C GLU A 491 2.48 15.66 -7.46
N ALA A 492 3.48 15.51 -6.60
CA ALA A 492 3.36 14.71 -5.37
C ALA A 492 2.34 15.35 -4.41
N LEU A 493 2.34 16.69 -4.32
CA LEU A 493 1.38 17.42 -3.48
C LEU A 493 -0.06 17.26 -4.01
N VAL A 494 -0.25 17.22 -5.34
CA VAL A 494 -1.56 16.93 -5.93
C VAL A 494 -2.06 15.55 -5.47
N TRP A 495 -1.20 14.53 -5.48
CA TRP A 495 -1.56 13.21 -4.98
C TRP A 495 -1.94 13.25 -3.49
N MET A 496 -1.14 13.95 -2.67
CA MET A 496 -1.45 14.07 -1.23
C MET A 496 -2.79 14.77 -1.03
N GLY A 497 -3.07 15.80 -1.82
CA GLY A 497 -4.36 16.49 -1.79
C GLY A 497 -5.53 15.57 -2.14
N ALA A 498 -5.35 14.71 -3.16
CA ALA A 498 -6.40 13.75 -3.57
C ALA A 498 -6.71 12.76 -2.45
N TYR A 499 -5.70 12.36 -1.68
CA TYR A 499 -5.87 11.43 -0.54
C TYR A 499 -6.32 12.14 0.74
N GLY A 500 -6.26 13.47 0.80
CA GLY A 500 -6.51 14.21 2.04
C GLY A 500 -5.37 14.09 3.05
N ILE A 501 -4.15 13.86 2.58
CA ILE A 501 -2.96 13.68 3.42
C ILE A 501 -2.35 15.07 3.71
N PRO A 502 -2.19 15.45 5.00
CA PRO A 502 -1.63 16.77 5.32
C PRO A 502 -0.12 16.80 5.10
N VAL A 503 0.36 17.95 4.65
CA VAL A 503 1.79 18.19 4.40
C VAL A 503 2.22 19.44 5.16
N ILE A 504 3.30 19.34 5.94
CA ILE A 504 3.95 20.46 6.61
C ILE A 504 5.23 20.76 5.84
N ILE A 505 5.38 22.01 5.41
CA ILE A 505 6.55 22.49 4.67
C ILE A 505 7.31 23.48 5.56
N LEU A 506 8.59 23.20 5.77
CA LEU A 506 9.47 24.06 6.57
C LEU A 506 10.47 24.78 5.65
N SER A 507 10.67 26.08 5.87
CA SER A 507 11.59 26.88 5.05
C SER A 507 12.21 28.01 5.88
N ALA A 508 13.42 28.33 5.57
CA ALA A 508 14.07 29.55 6.12
C ALA A 508 13.81 30.78 5.27
N UNK A 509 13.51 30.55 4.10
CA UNK A 509 13.21 31.65 3.20
C UNK A 509 12.43 31.10 2.04
N UNK A 510 11.35 31.35 1.98
CA UNK A 510 10.58 30.81 0.89
C UNK A 510 10.55 31.83 -0.23
N UNK A 511 10.64 31.46 -1.17
CA UNK A 511 10.42 32.17 -2.39
C UNK A 511 8.98 32.25 -2.61
N UNK A 512 8.48 33.27 -2.75
CA UNK A 512 7.09 33.50 -3.03
C UNK A 512 6.53 32.60 -4.14
N UNK A 513 7.25 32.32 -4.95
CA UNK A 513 6.91 31.40 -6.01
C UNK A 513 6.63 30.02 -5.52
N UNK A 514 7.34 29.61 -4.69
CA UNK A 514 7.14 28.28 -4.17
C UNK A 514 5.91 28.24 -3.29
N UNK A 515 5.67 29.20 -2.67
CA UNK A 515 4.52 29.31 -1.86
C UNK A 515 3.27 29.41 -2.74
N UNK A 516 3.34 30.05 -3.66
CA UNK A 516 2.26 30.17 -4.60
C UNK A 516 2.00 28.85 -5.32
N UNK A 517 2.90 28.33 -5.62
CA UNK A 517 2.78 27.03 -6.25
C UNK A 517 2.27 25.97 -5.29
N UNK A 518 2.69 26.06 -4.25
CA UNK A 518 2.22 25.12 -3.28
C UNK A 518 0.78 25.40 -2.89
N UNK A 519 0.46 26.50 -2.91
CA UNK A 519 -0.88 26.85 -2.64
C UNK A 519 -1.77 26.49 -3.84
N UNK A 520 -1.31 26.69 -4.87
CA UNK A 520 -2.00 26.28 -6.05
C UNK A 520 -2.17 24.79 -6.11
N UNK A 521 -1.30 24.18 -5.72
CA UNK A 521 -1.38 22.74 -5.73
C UNK A 521 -2.39 22.24 -4.71
N UNK A 522 -2.48 22.86 -3.72
CA UNK A 522 -3.47 22.51 -2.77
C UNK A 522 -4.86 22.91 -3.25
N UNK A 523 -4.88 23.93 -3.82
CA UNK A 523 -6.11 24.37 -4.37
C UNK A 523 -6.51 23.52 -5.57
N UNK A 524 -5.67 23.22 -6.16
CA UNK A 524 -5.93 22.34 -7.24
C UNK A 524 -6.45 21.01 -6.77
N UNK A 525 -5.95 20.64 -5.82
CA UNK A 525 -6.43 19.41 -5.28
C UNK A 525 -7.81 19.55 -4.69
N UNK A 526 -7.98 20.56 -4.19
CA UNK A 526 -9.27 20.83 -3.67
C UNK A 526 -10.24 21.09 -4.80
N UNK A 527 -9.80 21.73 -5.65
CA UNK A 527 -10.55 21.99 -6.80
C UNK A 527 -10.79 20.72 -7.59
N UNK A 528 -9.90 20.07 -7.59
CA UNK A 528 -10.06 18.80 -8.24
C UNK A 528 -11.01 17.90 -7.51
N UNK A 529 -10.92 18.03 -6.44
CA UNK A 529 -11.84 17.30 -5.65
C UNK A 529 -13.22 17.89 -5.75
N UNK A 530 -13.19 19.02 -5.83
CA UNK A 530 -14.41 19.69 -6.00
C UNK A 530 -14.93 19.49 -7.42
N UNK A 531 -14.12 19.58 -8.14
CA UNK A 531 -14.41 19.35 -9.49
C UNK A 531 -14.86 17.96 -9.68
N UNK A 532 -14.22 17.22 -9.09
CA UNK A 532 -14.59 15.84 -9.17
C UNK A 532 -15.91 15.62 -8.49
N UNK A 533 -16.02 16.29 -7.59
CA UNK A 533 -17.25 16.24 -6.94
C UNK A 533 -18.33 16.92 -7.76
N UNK A 534 -17.90 17.83 -8.27
CA UNK A 534 -18.77 18.52 -9.13
C UNK A 534 -19.04 17.74 -10.39
N UNK A 535 -18.11 17.28 -10.71
CA UNK A 535 -18.21 16.41 -11.82
C UNK A 535 -19.02 15.21 -11.49
N UNK A 536 -18.80 14.84 -10.46
CA UNK A 536 -19.55 13.72 -10.03
C UNK A 536 -20.95 14.10 -9.79
N UNK A 537 -21.03 15.19 -9.40
CA UNK A 537 -22.29 15.72 -9.23
C UNK A 537 -22.92 16.03 -10.57
N UNK A 538 -22.15 16.50 -11.26
CA UNK A 538 -22.54 16.81 -12.57
C UNK A 538 -22.85 15.56 -13.32
N UNK A 539 -22.12 14.77 -13.04
CA UNK A 539 -22.34 13.47 -13.62
C UNK A 539 -23.54 12.83 -13.05
N UNK A 540 -23.67 13.07 -12.02
CA UNK A 540 -24.81 12.57 -11.39
C UNK A 540 -26.04 13.32 -11.82
N UNK A 541 -25.77 14.42 -12.01
CA UNK A 541 -26.77 15.23 -12.51
C UNK A 541 -26.97 14.98 -14.00
N UNK A 542 -26.01 14.84 -14.45
CA UNK A 542 -26.01 14.52 -15.82
C UNK A 542 -26.66 13.21 -16.03
N UNK A 543 -26.39 12.52 -15.30
CA UNK A 543 -26.97 11.21 -15.40
C UNK A 543 -28.43 11.26 -15.15
N UNK A 544 -28.67 12.13 -14.45
CA UNK A 544 -30.02 12.30 -14.16
C UNK A 544 -30.68 13.10 -15.27
N UNK A 545 -29.96 13.90 -15.69
CA UNK A 545 -30.40 14.69 -16.76
C UNK A 545 -30.18 14.05 -18.10
N UNK A 546 -29.37 13.34 -18.04
CA UNK A 546 -29.06 12.68 -19.27
C UNK A 546 -30.17 11.86 -19.76
N UNK A 547 -30.73 11.56 -19.04
CA UNK A 547 -31.82 10.81 -19.42
C UNK A 547 -32.78 11.61 -20.22
N UNK A 548 -32.62 12.74 -19.91
CA UNK A 548 -33.61 13.48 -20.52
C UNK A 548 -33.07 14.27 -21.71
N UNK A 549 -32.08 14.57 -21.55
CA UNK A 549 -31.68 15.49 -22.53
C UNK A 549 -30.40 15.03 -23.21
N UNK A 550 -30.46 14.11 -23.18
CA UNK A 550 -29.34 13.42 -23.63
C UNK A 550 -28.76 13.90 -24.90
N UNK A 551 -29.27 14.40 -25.51
CA UNK A 551 -28.72 14.66 -26.75
C UNK A 551 -28.26 16.09 -26.92
N UNK A 552 -28.77 16.81 -26.37
CA UNK A 552 -28.50 18.16 -26.60
C UNK A 552 -27.49 18.70 -25.65
N UNK A 553 -27.48 18.17 -24.79
CA UNK A 553 -26.66 18.69 -23.78
C UNK A 553 -25.20 18.22 -23.86
N UNK A 554 -25.19 17.34 -24.40
CA UNK A 554 -23.88 16.83 -24.53
C UNK A 554 -22.96 17.80 -25.21
N UNK A 555 -23.36 18.35 -25.98
CA UNK A 555 -22.56 19.29 -26.68
C UNK A 555 -22.35 20.55 -25.86
N UNK A 556 -23.21 20.82 -25.34
CA UNK A 556 -23.14 21.94 -24.52
C UNK A 556 -22.34 21.64 -23.29
N UNK A 557 -22.48 20.62 -23.02
CA UNK A 557 -21.84 20.26 -21.85
C UNK A 557 -20.36 20.16 -22.05
N UNK A 558 -20.21 19.77 -23.03
CA UNK A 558 -18.82 19.65 -23.33
C UNK A 558 -18.21 21.03 -23.45
N UNK A 559 -18.89 21.72 -23.88
CA UNK A 559 -18.39 23.02 -24.01
C UNK A 559 -18.40 23.73 -22.68
N UNK A 560 -19.20 23.41 -22.16
CA UNK A 560 -19.31 23.95 -20.89
C UNK A 560 -18.25 23.38 -20.00
N UNK A 561 -18.15 22.35 -20.24
CA UNK A 561 -17.19 21.72 -19.47
C UNK A 561 -15.82 22.27 -19.75
N UNK A 562 -15.76 22.48 -20.81
CA UNK A 562 -14.53 23.04 -21.19
C UNK A 562 -14.39 24.46 -20.69
N UNK A 563 -15.31 24.93 -20.75
CA UNK A 563 -15.34 26.25 -20.30
C UNK A 563 -15.26 26.26 -18.80
N UNK A 564 -15.79 25.41 -18.44
CA UNK A 564 -15.78 25.32 -17.08
C UNK A 564 -14.42 24.94 -16.60
N UNK A 565 -14.02 24.23 -17.31
CA UNK A 565 -12.74 23.84 -16.95
C UNK A 565 -11.77 25.01 -17.06
N UNK A 566 -12.04 25.59 -17.85
CA UNK A 566 -11.24 26.74 -18.02
C UNK A 566 -11.58 27.81 -17.00
N UNK A 567 -12.60 27.80 -16.82
CA UNK A 567 -13.05 28.68 -15.86
C UNK A 567 -12.63 28.20 -14.52
N UNK A 568 -12.70 27.11 -14.51
CA UNK A 568 -12.33 26.56 -13.29
C UNK A 568 -10.86 26.73 -13.04
N UNK A 569 -10.35 26.61 -14.03
CA UNK A 569 -9.01 26.82 -13.89
C UNK A 569 -8.70 28.27 -13.55
N UNK A 570 -9.43 28.87 -14.01
CA UNK A 570 -9.28 30.27 -13.75
C UNK A 570 -9.87 30.61 -12.39
N UNK A 571 -10.71 30.02 -12.24
CA UNK A 571 -11.31 30.24 -11.00
C UNK A 571 -10.50 29.63 -9.93
N UNK A 572 -10.07 28.73 -10.29
CA UNK A 572 -9.27 28.10 -9.37
C UNK A 572 -8.06 28.94 -9.02
N UNK A 573 -7.78 29.44 -9.91
CA UNK A 573 -6.74 30.31 -9.66
C UNK A 573 -7.18 31.48 -8.81
N UNK A 574 -8.18 31.74 -9.02
CA UNK A 574 -8.72 32.81 -8.28
C UNK A 574 -9.22 32.31 -6.94
N UNK A 575 -9.59 31.34 -7.04
CA UNK A 575 -10.12 30.84 -5.87
C UNK A 575 -9.02 30.34 -5.00
N UNK A 576 -8.22 30.04 -5.61
CA UNK A 576 -7.14 29.59 -4.90
C UNK A 576 -6.58 30.64 -3.99
N UNK A 577 -6.86 31.47 -4.36
CA UNK A 577 -6.45 32.54 -3.60
C UNK A 577 -7.26 32.69 -2.38
N UNK A 578 -8.20 32.34 -2.67
CA UNK A 578 -9.09 32.53 -1.61
C UNK A 578 -9.16 31.28 -0.77
N UNK A 579 -9.02 30.50 -1.36
CA UNK A 579 -9.31 29.43 -0.60
C UNK A 579 -8.11 28.88 -0.04
N UNK A 580 -7.44 29.51 -0.04
CA UNK A 580 -6.49 29.06 0.47
C UNK A 580 -6.69 28.33 1.62
N UNK A 581 -7.28 27.89 1.35
CA UNK A 581 -7.60 27.10 2.30
C UNK A 581 -6.58 26.10 2.64
N UNK A 582 -6.13 25.90 1.91
CA UNK A 582 -5.26 24.97 2.11
C UNK A 582 -3.91 25.39 2.38
N UNK A 583 -3.73 26.21 2.17
CA UNK A 583 -2.60 26.51 2.30
C UNK A 583 -2.53 27.33 3.39
N HIS A 584 -2.15 26.90 4.57
CA HIS A 584 -1.91 27.64 5.81
C HIS A 584 -0.43 28.07 5.84
N GLN A 585 -0.22 29.21 5.37
CA GLN A 585 1.15 29.80 5.36
C GLN A 585 1.32 30.76 6.52
N LEU A 586 2.39 30.58 7.29
CA LEU A 586 2.81 31.50 8.35
C LEU A 586 4.18 32.09 7.99
N HIS A 587 4.20 33.38 7.80
CA HIS A 587 5.43 34.13 7.56
C HIS A 587 5.77 34.90 8.84
N ILE A 588 6.87 34.52 9.50
CA ILE A 588 7.26 35.11 10.79
C ILE A 588 8.63 35.81 10.60
N PRO A 589 8.73 37.08 10.88
CA PRO A 589 9.98 37.86 10.66
C PRO A 589 11.13 37.40 11.52
#